data_bdb1a70dd7e5ae42fe3330005b7ab5eb
#
_entry.id   bdb1a70dd7e5ae42fe3330005b7ab5eb
#
_cell.length_a   1.000
_cell.length_b   1.000
_cell.length_c   1.000
_cell.angle_alpha   90.00
_cell.angle_beta   90.00
_cell.angle_gamma   90.00
#
_symmetry.space_group_name_H-M   'P 1'
#
loop_
_entity.id
_entity.type
_entity.pdbx_description
1 polymer ?
#
loop_
_entity_poly.entity_id
_entity_poly.type
_entity_poly.pdbx_seq_one_letter_code
_entity_poly.pdbx_strand_id
1 'polypeptide(L)'
;IGKWNNAFFLLFFDKDTKECYPVCGKADCTHDNMECNAYVGYQYSKNRQTTTYYLDSAVYYYKDNVYLLDTNGYLVRFSTDGSTREKIAVVYAYGGESGTNLVFHDDYVYVYNLLGHLGNEEEAVETIKRYSLDGKKEETVLEYTGTGAAITRAKSYGERLYFLIETATMSKDEKANKVIMNSRYNSLYAYDYKTGTAGKVLEGSI
;
A
#
# COMPACT_ATOMS: atom_id res chain seq x y z
N ILE A 1 -9.96 1.80 -12.10
CA ILE A 1 -10.65 0.57 -11.67
C ILE A 1 -12.15 0.78 -11.87
N GLY A 2 -12.80 -0.13 -12.61
CA GLY A 2 -14.25 -0.13 -12.83
C GLY A 2 -14.96 -1.05 -11.85
N LYS A 3 -16.25 -0.80 -11.64
CA LYS A 3 -17.13 -1.64 -10.82
C LYS A 3 -18.20 -2.27 -11.69
N TRP A 4 -18.36 -3.60 -11.57
CA TRP A 4 -19.40 -4.37 -12.24
C TRP A 4 -19.99 -5.37 -11.25
N ASN A 5 -21.32 -5.36 -11.05
CA ASN A 5 -22.01 -6.30 -10.15
C ASN A 5 -21.35 -6.46 -8.76
N ASN A 6 -20.95 -5.35 -8.13
CA ASN A 6 -20.19 -5.32 -6.87
C ASN A 6 -18.77 -5.91 -6.92
N ALA A 7 -18.24 -6.25 -8.07
CA ALA A 7 -16.86 -6.62 -8.28
C ALA A 7 -16.04 -5.44 -8.83
N PHE A 8 -14.76 -5.44 -8.54
CA PHE A 8 -13.81 -4.46 -9.05
C PHE A 8 -12.95 -5.11 -10.14
N PHE A 9 -12.74 -4.38 -11.23
CA PHE A 9 -11.93 -4.82 -12.37
C PHE A 9 -10.88 -3.76 -12.71
N LEU A 10 -9.69 -4.19 -13.09
CA LEU A 10 -8.68 -3.33 -13.69
C LEU A 10 -9.10 -3.03 -15.13
N LEU A 11 -9.24 -1.74 -15.44
CA LEU A 11 -9.62 -1.29 -16.77
C LEU A 11 -8.49 -0.47 -17.39
N PHE A 12 -8.36 -0.53 -18.72
CA PHE A 12 -7.62 0.45 -19.49
C PHE A 12 -8.58 1.33 -20.29
N PHE A 13 -8.15 2.56 -20.54
CA PHE A 13 -8.87 3.49 -21.39
C PHE A 13 -8.26 3.48 -22.80
N ASP A 14 -9.07 3.12 -23.79
CA ASP A 14 -8.68 3.17 -25.18
C ASP A 14 -8.85 4.60 -25.72
N LYS A 15 -7.75 5.17 -26.20
CA LYS A 15 -7.74 6.56 -26.70
C LYS A 15 -8.46 6.72 -28.04
N ASP A 16 -8.55 5.65 -28.83
CA ASP A 16 -9.14 5.70 -30.17
C ASP A 16 -10.66 5.53 -30.10
N THR A 17 -11.13 4.51 -29.38
CA THR A 17 -12.57 4.27 -29.18
C THR A 17 -13.20 5.18 -28.12
N LYS A 18 -12.40 5.78 -27.23
CA LYS A 18 -12.84 6.55 -26.04
C LYS A 18 -13.61 5.73 -25.01
N GLU A 19 -13.39 4.42 -24.98
CA GLU A 19 -14.05 3.48 -24.09
C GLU A 19 -13.08 2.83 -23.11
N CYS A 20 -13.64 2.25 -22.04
CA CYS A 20 -12.88 1.51 -21.05
C CYS A 20 -13.11 0.01 -21.21
N TYR A 21 -12.04 -0.75 -21.23
CA TYR A 21 -12.08 -2.21 -21.37
C TYR A 21 -11.35 -2.90 -20.22
N PRO A 22 -11.81 -4.10 -19.79
CA PRO A 22 -11.08 -4.90 -18.82
C PRO A 22 -9.70 -5.30 -19.34
N VAL A 23 -8.68 -5.22 -18.46
CA VAL A 23 -7.33 -5.73 -18.76
C VAL A 23 -7.35 -7.25 -18.67
N CYS A 24 -7.87 -7.89 -19.70
CA CYS A 24 -8.02 -9.34 -19.78
C CYS A 24 -7.85 -9.84 -21.22
N GLY A 25 -6.80 -10.63 -21.45
CA GLY A 25 -6.49 -11.20 -22.77
C GLY A 25 -7.12 -12.56 -23.05
N LYS A 26 -8.05 -13.05 -22.20
CA LYS A 26 -8.74 -14.32 -22.43
C LYS A 26 -9.82 -14.16 -23.48
N ALA A 27 -9.77 -14.96 -24.55
CA ALA A 27 -10.69 -14.85 -25.73
C ALA A 27 -12.17 -15.05 -25.37
N ASP A 28 -12.49 -15.98 -24.45
CA ASP A 28 -13.88 -16.33 -24.11
C ASP A 28 -14.30 -15.78 -22.74
N CYS A 29 -13.68 -14.70 -22.27
CA CYS A 29 -13.98 -14.14 -20.97
C CYS A 29 -15.16 -13.17 -21.03
N THR A 30 -16.20 -13.42 -20.25
CA THR A 30 -17.37 -12.53 -20.12
C THR A 30 -17.10 -11.29 -19.29
N HIS A 31 -15.93 -11.23 -18.61
CA HIS A 31 -15.46 -10.13 -17.75
C HIS A 31 -16.40 -9.78 -16.59
N ASP A 32 -17.16 -10.75 -16.10
CA ASP A 32 -18.19 -10.55 -15.06
C ASP A 32 -17.98 -11.40 -13.79
N ASN A 33 -16.89 -12.16 -13.72
CA ASN A 33 -16.63 -13.10 -12.64
C ASN A 33 -15.17 -13.09 -12.17
N MET A 34 -14.88 -13.86 -11.11
CA MET A 34 -13.55 -13.92 -10.46
C MET A 34 -12.47 -14.62 -11.31
N GLU A 35 -12.85 -15.34 -12.34
CA GLU A 35 -11.92 -16.02 -13.25
C GLU A 35 -11.35 -15.06 -14.32
N CYS A 36 -11.98 -13.91 -14.47
CA CYS A 36 -11.47 -12.85 -15.33
C CYS A 36 -10.09 -12.37 -14.85
N ASN A 37 -9.11 -12.25 -15.77
CA ASN A 37 -7.80 -11.73 -15.39
C ASN A 37 -7.85 -10.29 -14.89
N ALA A 38 -8.79 -9.48 -15.34
CA ALA A 38 -8.97 -8.11 -14.85
C ALA A 38 -9.58 -8.02 -13.45
N TYR A 39 -10.08 -9.13 -12.87
CA TYR A 39 -10.74 -9.12 -11.57
C TYR A 39 -9.77 -8.75 -10.44
N VAL A 40 -10.14 -7.76 -9.63
CA VAL A 40 -9.33 -7.25 -8.52
C VAL A 40 -9.91 -7.64 -7.16
N GLY A 41 -11.22 -7.68 -7.03
CA GLY A 41 -11.84 -7.99 -5.77
C GLY A 41 -13.35 -7.78 -5.77
N TYR A 42 -13.97 -8.09 -4.64
CA TYR A 42 -15.40 -8.03 -4.46
C TYR A 42 -15.77 -7.09 -3.30
N GLN A 43 -16.76 -6.23 -3.50
CA GLN A 43 -17.33 -5.44 -2.42
C GLN A 43 -18.30 -6.30 -1.61
N TYR A 44 -17.92 -6.67 -0.40
CA TYR A 44 -18.81 -7.38 0.51
C TYR A 44 -19.68 -6.39 1.28
N SER A 45 -21.00 -6.53 1.18
CA SER A 45 -21.96 -5.82 2.04
C SER A 45 -22.62 -6.82 2.97
N LYS A 46 -22.29 -6.79 4.26
CA LYS A 46 -23.00 -7.55 5.28
C LYS A 46 -24.02 -6.60 5.94
N ASN A 47 -25.31 -6.90 5.74
CA ASN A 47 -26.44 -6.31 6.47
C ASN A 47 -26.52 -4.77 6.49
N ARG A 48 -26.60 -4.12 5.31
CA ARG A 48 -26.87 -2.66 5.16
C ARG A 48 -25.95 -1.70 5.94
N GLN A 49 -25.04 -2.19 6.74
CA GLN A 49 -23.87 -1.45 7.19
C GLN A 49 -22.80 -1.71 6.14
N THR A 50 -22.65 -0.77 5.24
CA THR A 50 -21.64 -0.78 4.19
C THR A 50 -20.27 -0.64 4.85
N THR A 51 -19.65 -1.76 5.18
CA THR A 51 -18.21 -1.79 5.26
C THR A 51 -17.73 -1.77 3.82
N THR A 52 -17.60 -0.59 3.27
CA THR A 52 -17.06 -0.39 1.94
C THR A 52 -15.57 -0.62 2.10
N TYR A 53 -15.09 -1.80 1.73
CA TYR A 53 -13.66 -2.00 1.52
C TYR A 53 -13.32 -1.18 0.27
N TYR A 54 -12.81 0.01 0.49
CA TYR A 54 -12.26 0.81 -0.60
C TYR A 54 -11.02 0.10 -1.08
N LEU A 55 -10.96 -0.16 -2.37
CA LEU A 55 -9.69 -0.40 -3.04
C LEU A 55 -8.96 0.95 -3.04
N ASP A 56 -8.30 1.23 -1.95
CA ASP A 56 -7.46 2.43 -1.80
C ASP A 56 -6.05 2.16 -2.36
N SER A 57 -5.99 1.27 -3.34
CA SER A 57 -4.76 0.89 -3.97
C SER A 57 -4.53 1.75 -5.21
N ALA A 58 -3.41 2.45 -5.22
CA ALA A 58 -2.89 3.01 -6.44
C ALA A 58 -2.52 1.89 -7.42
N VAL A 59 -2.59 2.20 -8.70
CA VAL A 59 -2.12 1.33 -9.77
C VAL A 59 -0.66 1.68 -10.05
N TYR A 60 0.23 0.71 -9.98
CA TYR A 60 1.66 0.87 -10.21
C TYR A 60 2.07 0.17 -11.50
N TYR A 61 2.89 0.82 -12.29
CA TYR A 61 3.54 0.22 -13.45
C TYR A 61 5.03 0.02 -13.14
N TYR A 62 5.51 -1.22 -13.24
CA TYR A 62 6.90 -1.55 -12.98
C TYR A 62 7.35 -2.79 -13.77
N LYS A 63 8.50 -2.72 -14.45
CA LYS A 63 9.09 -3.83 -15.24
C LYS A 63 8.05 -4.49 -16.15
N ASP A 64 7.38 -3.69 -16.98
CA ASP A 64 6.37 -4.12 -17.96
C ASP A 64 5.16 -4.90 -17.38
N ASN A 65 4.89 -4.68 -16.09
CA ASN A 65 3.72 -5.24 -15.42
C ASN A 65 2.96 -4.14 -14.66
N VAL A 66 1.68 -4.40 -14.43
CA VAL A 66 0.82 -3.58 -13.60
C VAL A 66 0.65 -4.27 -12.24
N TYR A 67 0.78 -3.51 -11.16
CA TYR A 67 0.62 -4.01 -9.80
C TYR A 67 -0.44 -3.21 -9.06
N LEU A 68 -1.18 -3.89 -8.22
CA LEU A 68 -2.12 -3.29 -7.26
C LEU A 68 -2.35 -4.23 -6.09
N LEU A 69 -3.01 -3.73 -5.05
CA LEU A 69 -3.50 -4.56 -3.95
C LEU A 69 -4.95 -4.98 -4.23
N ASP A 70 -5.25 -6.25 -4.06
CA ASP A 70 -6.63 -6.73 -4.12
C ASP A 70 -7.37 -6.47 -2.79
N THR A 71 -8.66 -6.69 -2.77
CA THR A 71 -9.51 -6.49 -1.57
C THR A 71 -9.18 -7.43 -0.41
N ASN A 72 -8.34 -8.44 -0.61
CA ASN A 72 -7.89 -9.39 0.39
C ASN A 72 -6.46 -9.12 0.87
N GLY A 73 -5.86 -8.01 0.43
CA GLY A 73 -4.51 -7.61 0.83
C GLY A 73 -3.39 -8.31 0.08
N TYR A 74 -3.69 -9.01 -1.02
CA TYR A 74 -2.66 -9.55 -1.89
C TYR A 74 -2.10 -8.47 -2.82
N LEU A 75 -0.79 -8.41 -2.92
CA LEU A 75 -0.13 -7.78 -4.06
C LEU A 75 -0.37 -8.65 -5.29
N VAL A 76 -1.03 -8.08 -6.29
CA VAL A 76 -1.37 -8.77 -7.53
C VAL A 76 -0.60 -8.14 -8.69
N ARG A 77 0.01 -8.97 -9.51
CA ARG A 77 0.68 -8.62 -10.75
C ARG A 77 -0.21 -8.98 -11.94
N PHE A 78 -0.29 -8.07 -12.89
CA PHE A 78 -0.99 -8.25 -14.17
C PHE A 78 0.01 -8.01 -15.30
N SER A 79 0.01 -8.87 -16.31
CA SER A 79 0.67 -8.52 -17.58
C SER A 79 -0.08 -7.38 -18.27
N THR A 80 0.63 -6.55 -19.02
CA THR A 80 0.04 -5.39 -19.71
C THR A 80 -0.95 -5.77 -20.81
N ASP A 81 -0.80 -6.99 -21.38
CA ASP A 81 -1.73 -7.55 -22.37
C ASP A 81 -2.94 -8.27 -21.74
N GLY A 82 -3.00 -8.33 -20.40
CA GLY A 82 -4.06 -9.00 -19.67
C GLY A 82 -4.05 -10.54 -19.76
N SER A 83 -3.00 -11.15 -20.31
CA SER A 83 -2.91 -12.61 -20.44
C SER A 83 -2.73 -13.31 -19.11
N THR A 84 -2.09 -12.65 -18.13
CA THR A 84 -1.80 -13.22 -16.81
C THR A 84 -2.26 -12.31 -15.68
N ARG A 85 -2.63 -12.95 -14.56
CA ARG A 85 -2.85 -12.35 -13.25
C ARG A 85 -2.30 -13.28 -12.18
N GLU A 86 -1.41 -12.78 -11.35
CA GLU A 86 -0.74 -13.57 -10.32
C GLU A 86 -0.81 -12.89 -8.96
N LYS A 87 -1.07 -13.65 -7.91
CA LYS A 87 -0.93 -13.21 -6.52
C LYS A 87 0.51 -13.43 -6.08
N ILE A 88 1.21 -12.34 -5.73
CA ILE A 88 2.62 -12.38 -5.35
C ILE A 88 2.77 -12.68 -3.86
N ALA A 89 2.17 -11.87 -3.00
CA ALA A 89 2.28 -12.00 -1.56
C ALA A 89 1.08 -11.36 -0.86
N VAL A 90 0.81 -11.78 0.37
CA VAL A 90 -0.06 -11.04 1.28
C VAL A 90 0.77 -9.96 1.94
N VAL A 91 0.51 -8.71 1.58
CA VAL A 91 1.31 -7.56 2.06
C VAL A 91 0.57 -6.74 3.12
N TYR A 92 -0.68 -7.06 3.37
CA TYR A 92 -1.52 -6.31 4.27
C TYR A 92 -2.47 -7.25 5.02
N ALA A 93 -2.59 -7.08 6.34
CA ALA A 93 -3.51 -7.86 7.15
C ALA A 93 -4.93 -7.31 7.02
N TYR A 94 -5.89 -8.19 6.79
CA TYR A 94 -7.31 -7.87 6.69
C TYR A 94 -7.82 -7.16 7.96
N GLY A 95 -8.50 -6.03 7.78
CA GLY A 95 -9.15 -5.28 8.87
C GLY A 95 -8.52 -3.93 9.23
N GLY A 96 -7.40 -3.55 8.59
CA GLY A 96 -6.84 -2.22 8.74
C GLY A 96 -7.49 -1.22 7.79
N GLU A 97 -7.93 -0.09 8.31
CA GLU A 97 -8.40 1.08 7.51
C GLU A 97 -7.24 1.81 6.86
N SER A 98 -6.15 1.13 6.53
CA SER A 98 -4.88 1.77 6.23
C SER A 98 -4.57 1.74 4.76
N GLY A 99 -4.25 2.89 4.22
CA GLY A 99 -3.59 3.00 2.93
C GLY A 99 -2.23 2.30 2.96
N THR A 100 -2.14 1.09 2.43
CA THR A 100 -0.86 0.41 2.22
C THR A 100 -0.18 0.99 1.00
N ASN A 101 1.07 1.40 1.13
CA ASN A 101 1.85 2.01 0.07
C ASN A 101 2.96 1.09 -0.40
N LEU A 102 3.25 1.18 -1.69
CA LEU A 102 4.22 0.35 -2.38
C LEU A 102 5.33 1.20 -2.99
N VAL A 103 6.57 0.77 -2.83
CA VAL A 103 7.73 1.34 -3.53
C VAL A 103 8.52 0.21 -4.16
N PHE A 104 8.69 0.26 -5.47
CA PHE A 104 9.40 -0.76 -6.23
C PHE A 104 10.88 -0.39 -6.39
N HIS A 105 11.76 -1.38 -6.22
CA HIS A 105 13.18 -1.29 -6.55
C HIS A 105 13.72 -2.67 -6.88
N ASP A 106 14.41 -2.80 -8.01
CA ASP A 106 14.92 -4.05 -8.56
C ASP A 106 13.86 -5.18 -8.54
N ASP A 107 14.15 -6.30 -7.88
CA ASP A 107 13.25 -7.45 -7.80
C ASP A 107 12.41 -7.47 -6.52
N TYR A 108 12.27 -6.32 -5.87
CA TYR A 108 11.53 -6.18 -4.63
C TYR A 108 10.48 -5.06 -4.67
N VAL A 109 9.44 -5.25 -3.89
CA VAL A 109 8.50 -4.21 -3.47
C VAL A 109 8.66 -3.97 -1.98
N TYR A 110 8.78 -2.70 -1.60
CA TYR A 110 8.82 -2.22 -0.21
C TYR A 110 7.44 -1.73 0.17
N VAL A 111 6.95 -2.19 1.30
CA VAL A 111 5.57 -1.98 1.75
C VAL A 111 5.59 -1.29 3.10
N TYR A 112 4.81 -0.25 3.25
CA TYR A 112 4.58 0.44 4.51
C TYR A 112 3.12 0.90 4.60
N ASN A 113 2.61 1.06 5.83
CA ASN A 113 1.26 1.52 6.08
C ASN A 113 1.25 3.01 6.42
N LEU A 114 0.26 3.74 5.89
CA LEU A 114 0.08 5.18 6.17
C LEU A 114 -0.55 5.46 7.53
N LEU A 115 -1.26 4.50 8.10
CA LEU A 115 -1.88 4.66 9.41
C LEU A 115 -0.86 4.32 10.48
N GLY A 116 -0.02 5.29 10.77
CA GLY A 116 0.65 5.32 12.04
C GLY A 116 -0.36 5.53 13.18
N HIS A 117 0.08 5.27 14.36
CA HIS A 117 -0.72 5.44 15.58
C HIS A 117 -0.82 6.93 15.98
N LEU A 118 -1.05 7.82 14.99
CA LEU A 118 -1.27 9.24 15.22
C LEU A 118 -2.45 9.41 16.18
N GLY A 119 -2.16 9.94 17.38
CA GLY A 119 -3.17 10.19 18.41
C GLY A 119 -3.18 9.21 19.58
N ASN A 120 -2.35 8.18 19.58
CA ASN A 120 -2.12 7.34 20.75
C ASN A 120 -0.99 7.91 21.61
N GLU A 121 -1.17 7.91 22.93
CA GLU A 121 -0.10 8.26 23.90
C GLU A 121 0.98 7.16 23.96
N GLU A 122 0.69 5.99 23.45
CA GLU A 122 1.55 4.82 23.47
C GLU A 122 2.61 4.86 22.37
N GLU A 123 3.71 4.18 22.62
CA GLU A 123 4.71 3.95 21.58
C GLU A 123 4.13 3.04 20.49
N ALA A 124 4.29 3.47 19.25
CA ALA A 124 3.91 2.72 18.08
C ALA A 124 5.13 2.10 17.40
N VAL A 125 4.95 0.91 16.86
CA VAL A 125 5.98 0.24 16.06
C VAL A 125 5.57 0.29 14.60
N GLU A 126 6.38 1.00 13.81
CA GLU A 126 6.21 1.12 12.37
C GLU A 126 7.23 0.26 11.64
N THR A 127 6.79 -0.40 10.58
CA THR A 127 7.64 -1.29 9.82
C THR A 127 7.65 -0.97 8.33
N ILE A 128 8.81 -1.15 7.69
CA ILE A 128 8.91 -1.33 6.25
C ILE A 128 9.30 -2.79 6.02
N LYS A 129 8.47 -3.49 5.28
CA LYS A 129 8.75 -4.84 4.81
C LYS A 129 9.07 -4.83 3.33
N ARG A 130 9.90 -5.76 2.87
CA ARG A 130 10.08 -6.01 1.45
C ARG A 130 9.66 -7.41 1.07
N TYR A 131 9.10 -7.53 -0.11
CA TYR A 131 8.69 -8.79 -0.71
C TYR A 131 9.37 -8.92 -2.07
N SER A 132 9.93 -10.10 -2.37
CA SER A 132 10.42 -10.36 -3.71
C SER A 132 9.27 -10.46 -4.70
N LEU A 133 9.48 -9.96 -5.93
CA LEU A 133 8.46 -9.98 -6.99
C LEU A 133 8.17 -11.39 -7.53
N ASP A 134 8.92 -12.40 -7.11
CA ASP A 134 8.62 -13.83 -7.34
C ASP A 134 7.83 -14.47 -6.19
N GLY A 135 7.48 -13.69 -5.15
CA GLY A 135 6.67 -14.13 -4.01
C GLY A 135 7.36 -15.05 -3.00
N LYS A 136 8.69 -15.29 -3.12
CA LYS A 136 9.39 -16.29 -2.30
C LYS A 136 10.04 -15.76 -1.05
N LYS A 137 10.24 -14.45 -0.95
CA LYS A 137 10.94 -13.84 0.18
C LYS A 137 10.12 -12.71 0.78
N GLU A 138 10.07 -12.67 2.10
CA GLU A 138 9.56 -11.57 2.92
C GLU A 138 10.61 -11.23 3.97
N GLU A 139 10.92 -9.95 4.14
CA GLU A 139 11.88 -9.47 5.13
C GLU A 139 11.43 -8.13 5.70
N THR A 140 11.61 -7.94 7.01
CA THR A 140 11.50 -6.61 7.64
C THR A 140 12.81 -5.87 7.46
N VAL A 141 12.77 -4.72 6.77
CA VAL A 141 13.97 -3.91 6.50
C VAL A 141 14.11 -2.71 7.42
N LEU A 142 13.01 -2.32 8.06
CA LEU A 142 12.99 -1.29 9.09
C LEU A 142 11.96 -1.64 10.14
N GLU A 143 12.34 -1.45 11.40
CA GLU A 143 11.44 -1.35 12.54
C GLU A 143 11.77 -0.07 13.29
N TYR A 144 10.79 0.77 13.53
CA TYR A 144 10.92 2.05 14.21
C TYR A 144 9.87 2.15 15.31
N THR A 145 10.31 2.46 16.52
CA THR A 145 9.42 2.67 17.67
C THR A 145 9.45 4.14 18.10
N GLY A 146 8.29 4.72 18.28
CA GLY A 146 8.18 6.12 18.75
C GLY A 146 6.75 6.53 19.04
N THR A 147 6.58 7.57 19.83
CA THR A 147 5.27 8.12 20.18
C THR A 147 4.59 8.70 18.94
N GLY A 148 3.40 8.19 18.64
CA GLY A 148 2.62 8.61 17.48
C GLY A 148 3.37 8.43 16.15
N ALA A 149 4.30 7.45 16.09
CA ALA A 149 5.09 7.22 14.90
C ALA A 149 4.23 6.85 13.69
N ALA A 150 4.60 7.34 12.52
CA ALA A 150 4.02 6.96 11.24
C ALA A 150 5.02 7.11 10.11
N ILE A 151 5.09 6.13 9.21
CA ILE A 151 5.81 6.29 7.94
C ILE A 151 4.84 6.89 6.93
N THR A 152 5.04 8.17 6.61
CA THR A 152 4.06 8.94 5.83
C THR A 152 4.33 8.95 4.34
N ARG A 153 5.59 8.86 3.94
CA ARG A 153 6.01 8.87 2.53
C ARG A 153 7.28 8.08 2.35
N ALA A 154 7.39 7.38 1.21
CA ALA A 154 8.63 6.76 0.79
C ALA A 154 8.83 6.85 -0.72
N LYS A 155 10.08 6.90 -1.15
CA LYS A 155 10.48 6.95 -2.56
C LYS A 155 11.84 6.32 -2.76
N SER A 156 11.95 5.44 -3.74
CA SER A 156 13.23 4.92 -4.22
C SER A 156 13.92 5.96 -5.11
N TYR A 157 15.21 6.20 -4.85
CA TYR A 157 16.06 7.02 -5.70
C TYR A 157 17.50 6.55 -5.63
N GLY A 158 18.05 6.18 -6.76
CA GLY A 158 19.38 5.57 -6.86
C GLY A 158 19.47 4.29 -6.02
N GLU A 159 20.48 4.21 -5.19
CA GLU A 159 20.78 3.04 -4.34
C GLU A 159 20.06 3.11 -2.97
N ARG A 160 19.05 3.96 -2.82
CA ARG A 160 18.38 4.19 -1.52
C ARG A 160 16.88 4.31 -1.60
N LEU A 161 16.21 3.81 -0.56
CA LEU A 161 14.84 4.13 -0.22
C LEU A 161 14.84 5.27 0.78
N TYR A 162 14.34 6.43 0.37
CA TYR A 162 14.11 7.57 1.26
C TYR A 162 12.69 7.52 1.81
N PHE A 163 12.53 7.83 3.11
CA PHE A 163 11.21 7.83 3.74
C PHE A 163 11.14 8.85 4.88
N LEU A 164 9.94 9.36 5.12
CA LEU A 164 9.65 10.26 6.23
C LEU A 164 9.02 9.47 7.37
N ILE A 165 9.60 9.63 8.57
CA ILE A 165 8.96 9.22 9.81
C ILE A 165 8.43 10.47 10.49
N GLU A 166 7.11 10.51 10.69
CA GLU A 166 6.44 11.47 11.52
C GLU A 166 6.38 10.93 12.94
N THR A 167 6.66 11.76 13.92
CA THR A 167 6.45 11.51 15.36
C THR A 167 5.70 12.67 15.97
N ALA A 168 5.08 12.49 17.12
CA ALA A 168 4.33 13.52 17.80
C ALA A 168 4.70 13.60 19.28
N THR A 169 4.61 14.80 19.85
CA THR A 169 4.54 14.96 21.29
C THR A 169 3.09 15.12 21.73
N MET A 170 2.72 14.35 22.74
CA MET A 170 1.36 14.30 23.27
C MET A 170 1.33 14.78 24.71
N SER A 171 0.20 15.36 25.11
CA SER A 171 -0.12 15.62 26.51
C SER A 171 -1.55 15.22 26.82
N LYS A 172 -1.84 14.93 28.08
CA LYS A 172 -3.20 14.58 28.53
C LYS A 172 -3.81 15.74 29.25
N ASP A 173 -5.00 16.17 28.81
CA ASP A 173 -5.86 17.05 29.60
C ASP A 173 -6.71 16.18 30.54
N GLU A 174 -6.28 16.06 31.79
CA GLU A 174 -6.97 15.26 32.82
C GLU A 174 -8.40 15.74 33.08
N LYS A 175 -8.68 17.04 32.92
CA LYS A 175 -10.02 17.59 33.16
C LYS A 175 -10.99 17.26 32.03
N ALA A 176 -10.52 17.31 30.80
CA ALA A 176 -11.31 17.01 29.62
C ALA A 176 -11.24 15.51 29.23
N ASN A 177 -10.39 14.71 29.87
CA ASN A 177 -10.05 13.34 29.51
C ASN A 177 -9.72 13.19 28.01
N LYS A 178 -8.90 14.13 27.52
CA LYS A 178 -8.51 14.20 26.10
C LYS A 178 -7.01 14.18 25.95
N VAL A 179 -6.54 13.47 24.89
CA VAL A 179 -5.17 13.55 24.43
C VAL A 179 -5.02 14.74 23.50
N ILE A 180 -4.03 15.56 23.74
CA ILE A 180 -3.71 16.75 22.95
C ILE A 180 -2.38 16.51 22.26
N MET A 181 -2.38 16.59 20.93
CA MET A 181 -1.15 16.62 20.16
C MET A 181 -0.54 18.02 20.24
N ASN A 182 0.65 18.12 20.81
CA ASN A 182 1.35 19.40 21.00
C ASN A 182 2.19 19.77 19.78
N SER A 183 2.92 18.82 19.23
CA SER A 183 3.83 19.05 18.10
C SER A 183 3.98 17.80 17.24
N ARG A 184 4.27 18.01 15.97
CA ARG A 184 4.67 16.97 15.01
C ARG A 184 6.07 17.23 14.52
N TYR A 185 6.82 16.18 14.28
CA TYR A 185 8.17 16.21 13.75
C TYR A 185 8.28 15.25 12.59
N ASN A 186 8.83 15.71 11.47
CA ASN A 186 9.14 14.88 10.33
C ASN A 186 10.65 14.73 10.22
N SER A 187 11.14 13.53 10.23
CA SER A 187 12.55 13.22 10.03
C SER A 187 12.72 12.41 8.75
N LEU A 188 13.72 12.79 7.95
CA LEU A 188 14.08 12.06 6.74
C LEU A 188 15.06 10.95 7.08
N TYR A 189 14.72 9.74 6.67
CA TYR A 189 15.55 8.55 6.76
C TYR A 189 15.91 8.03 5.38
N ALA A 190 16.97 7.25 5.30
CA ALA A 190 17.31 6.49 4.12
C ALA A 190 17.70 5.05 4.50
N TYR A 191 17.19 4.09 3.74
CA TYR A 191 17.64 2.70 3.75
C TYR A 191 18.52 2.48 2.52
N ASP A 192 19.73 2.01 2.74
CA ASP A 192 20.69 1.72 1.66
C ASP A 192 20.50 0.27 1.20
N TYR A 193 20.19 0.09 -0.07
CA TYR A 193 19.89 -1.22 -0.64
C TYR A 193 21.09 -2.18 -0.66
N LYS A 194 22.32 -1.64 -0.72
CA LYS A 194 23.55 -2.44 -0.77
C LYS A 194 23.97 -2.94 0.62
N THR A 195 23.92 -2.05 1.59
CA THR A 195 24.36 -2.39 2.95
C THR A 195 23.25 -3.00 3.80
N GLY A 196 21.98 -2.82 3.40
CA GLY A 196 20.83 -3.27 4.19
C GLY A 196 20.64 -2.48 5.48
N THR A 197 21.15 -1.24 5.56
CA THR A 197 21.08 -0.42 6.76
C THR A 197 20.21 0.82 6.56
N ALA A 198 19.45 1.20 7.57
CA ALA A 198 18.68 2.42 7.61
C ALA A 198 19.30 3.43 8.59
N GLY A 199 19.22 4.71 8.27
CA GLY A 199 19.69 5.77 9.14
C GLY A 199 18.98 7.10 8.89
N LYS A 200 18.97 7.96 9.92
CA LYS A 200 18.44 9.32 9.82
C LYS A 200 19.35 10.18 8.94
N VAL A 201 18.77 10.89 7.98
CA VAL A 201 19.49 11.78 7.05
C VAL A 201 19.32 13.24 7.47
N LEU A 202 18.10 13.60 7.86
CA LEU A 202 17.76 14.98 8.25
C LEU A 202 16.68 14.97 9.33
N GLU A 203 16.86 15.81 10.33
CA GLU A 203 15.85 16.11 11.32
C GLU A 203 15.14 17.41 10.97
N GLY A 204 13.81 17.37 10.93
CA GLY A 204 12.99 18.54 10.66
C GLY A 204 11.96 18.73 11.78
N SER A 205 11.66 19.98 12.08
CA SER A 205 10.45 20.37 12.83
C SER A 205 9.55 21.17 11.88
N ILE A 206 8.28 20.92 11.94
CA ILE A 206 7.26 21.76 11.27
C ILE A 206 6.57 22.60 12.34
#